data_62c896edf44ce469b166aa29e421b337
#
_entry.id   62c896edf44ce469b166aa29e421b337
#
_cell.length_a   1.000
_cell.length_b   1.000
_cell.length_c   1.000
_cell.angle_alpha   90.00
_cell.angle_beta   90.00
_cell.angle_gamma   90.00
#
_symmetry.space_group_name_H-M   'P 1'
#
loop_
_entity.id
_entity.type
_entity.pdbx_description
1 polymer ?
#
loop_
_entity_poly.entity_id
_entity_poly.type
_entity_poly.pdbx_seq_one_letter_code
_entity_poly.pdbx_strand_id
1 'polypeptide(L)' 'MAIKMMKGVSLSGLNTRQATAIKKHGIHHTAKHIRSMVGAMRGGKTFTESHKIAMKKVGK' A
#
# COMPACT_ATOMS: atom_id res chain seq x y z
N MET A 1 -7.84 -5.14 16.25
CA MET A 1 -6.39 -5.19 16.16
C MET A 1 -5.89 -4.34 14.99
N ALA A 2 -4.87 -3.55 15.23
CA ALA A 2 -4.32 -2.70 14.17
C ALA A 2 -3.43 -3.51 13.23
N ILE A 3 -3.63 -3.33 11.92
CA ILE A 3 -2.77 -3.92 10.90
C ILE A 3 -1.63 -2.93 10.66
N LYS A 4 -0.43 -3.28 11.08
CA LYS A 4 0.71 -2.36 11.03
C LYS A 4 1.75 -2.68 9.96
N MET A 5 1.82 -3.93 9.54
CA MET A 5 2.86 -4.37 8.61
C MET A 5 2.30 -5.30 7.56
N MET A 6 2.88 -5.24 6.37
CA MET A 6 2.59 -6.16 5.27
C MET A 6 3.87 -6.39 4.48
N LYS A 7 4.36 -7.63 4.44
CA LYS A 7 5.60 -8.00 3.73
C LYS A 7 6.79 -7.12 4.12
N GLY A 8 6.90 -6.81 5.42
CA GLY A 8 7.97 -5.95 5.91
C GLY A 8 7.78 -4.46 5.67
N VAL A 9 6.66 -4.05 5.09
CA VAL A 9 6.36 -2.65 4.85
C VAL A 9 5.44 -2.13 5.95
N SER A 10 5.83 -1.01 6.57
CA SER A 10 5.02 -0.39 7.61
C SER A 10 3.76 0.22 7.00
N LEU A 11 2.62 -0.04 7.63
CA LEU A 11 1.33 0.53 7.24
C LEU A 11 0.91 1.67 8.15
N SER A 12 1.83 2.19 8.97
CA SER A 12 1.53 3.32 9.85
C SER A 12 1.10 4.54 9.03
N GLY A 13 0.22 5.36 9.59
CA GLY A 13 -0.32 6.51 8.89
C GLY A 13 -1.53 6.22 8.02
N LEU A 14 -1.87 4.94 7.83
CA LEU A 14 -3.07 4.54 7.11
C LEU A 14 -4.18 4.21 8.10
N ASN A 15 -5.43 4.48 7.72
CA ASN A 15 -6.56 4.07 8.53
C ASN A 15 -6.82 2.56 8.33
N THR A 16 -7.74 2.00 9.13
CA THR A 16 -8.02 0.56 9.08
C THR A 16 -8.50 0.11 7.70
N ARG A 17 -9.35 0.91 7.05
CA ARG A 17 -9.84 0.59 5.70
C ARG A 17 -8.70 0.52 4.70
N GLN A 18 -7.81 1.51 4.72
CA GLN A 18 -6.66 1.55 3.82
C GLN A 18 -5.72 0.39 4.08
N ALA A 19 -5.39 0.14 5.33
CA ALA A 19 -4.50 -0.96 5.70
C ALA A 19 -5.08 -2.32 5.29
N THR A 20 -6.38 -2.52 5.49
CA THR A 20 -7.05 -3.75 5.09
C THR A 20 -7.01 -3.95 3.58
N ALA A 21 -7.26 -2.87 2.82
CA ALA A 21 -7.21 -2.92 1.36
C ALA A 21 -5.80 -3.28 0.88
N ILE A 22 -4.79 -2.66 1.46
CA ILE A 22 -3.38 -2.95 1.13
C ILE A 22 -3.05 -4.41 1.46
N LYS A 23 -3.49 -4.91 2.60
CA LYS A 23 -3.22 -6.29 2.99
C LYS A 23 -3.81 -7.29 2.01
N LYS A 24 -5.05 -7.09 1.61
CA LYS A 24 -5.73 -7.96 0.63
C LYS A 24 -5.04 -7.92 -0.73
N HIS A 25 -4.70 -6.73 -1.17
CA HIS A 25 -4.08 -6.53 -2.48
C HIS A 25 -2.63 -7.00 -2.49
N GLY A 26 -1.94 -6.80 -1.39
CA GLY A 26 -0.51 -7.05 -1.26
C GLY A 26 -0.09 -8.50 -1.40
N ILE A 27 -1.01 -9.45 -1.26
CA ILE A 27 -0.65 -10.87 -1.45
C ILE A 27 -0.23 -11.18 -2.89
N HIS A 28 -0.61 -10.33 -3.83
CA HIS A 28 -0.29 -10.50 -5.25
C HIS A 28 0.86 -9.59 -5.72
N HIS A 29 1.45 -8.80 -4.81
CA HIS A 29 2.46 -7.81 -5.19
C HIS A 29 3.70 -7.89 -4.30
N THR A 30 4.80 -7.32 -4.81
CA THR A 30 6.06 -7.30 -4.09
C THR A 30 6.04 -6.24 -2.98
N ALA A 31 7.00 -6.34 -2.05
CA ALA A 31 7.16 -5.33 -1.00
C ALA A 31 7.42 -3.94 -1.59
N LYS A 32 8.16 -3.86 -2.68
CA LYS A 32 8.42 -2.59 -3.38
C LYS A 32 7.13 -1.93 -3.83
N HIS A 33 6.24 -2.71 -4.44
CA HIS A 33 4.94 -2.21 -4.91
C HIS A 33 4.13 -1.69 -3.73
N ILE A 34 4.04 -2.48 -2.66
CA ILE A 34 3.28 -2.10 -1.47
C ILE A 34 3.84 -0.84 -0.83
N ARG A 35 5.15 -0.72 -0.74
CA ARG A 35 5.80 0.48 -0.18
C ARG A 35 5.45 1.72 -0.99
N SER A 36 5.48 1.61 -2.31
CA SER A 36 5.11 2.72 -3.19
C SER A 36 3.67 3.15 -2.96
N MET A 37 2.75 2.19 -2.86
CA MET A 37 1.33 2.48 -2.61
C MET A 37 1.13 3.17 -1.26
N VAL A 38 1.75 2.63 -0.22
CA VAL A 38 1.62 3.19 1.13
C VAL A 38 2.12 4.63 1.17
N GLY A 39 3.26 4.90 0.54
CA GLY A 39 3.80 6.25 0.47
C GLY A 39 2.84 7.23 -0.22
N ALA A 40 2.26 6.81 -1.34
CA ALA A 40 1.30 7.65 -2.07
C ALA A 40 0.02 7.88 -1.23
N MET A 41 -0.48 6.85 -0.58
CA MET A 41 -1.69 6.96 0.25
C MET A 41 -1.47 7.87 1.46
N ARG A 42 -0.28 7.82 2.08
CA ARG A 42 0.08 8.75 3.15
C ARG A 42 0.06 10.20 2.67
N GLY A 43 0.41 10.41 1.42
CA GLY A 43 0.38 11.74 0.80
C GLY A 43 -0.99 12.21 0.37
N GLY A 44 -2.04 11.43 0.64
CA GLY A 44 -3.42 11.80 0.34
C GLY A 44 -3.99 11.19 -0.93
N LYS A 45 -3.25 10.31 -1.60
CA LYS A 45 -3.77 9.65 -2.80
C LYS A 45 -4.76 8.55 -2.44
N THR A 46 -5.73 8.31 -3.33
CA THR A 46 -6.66 7.21 -3.17
C THR A 46 -5.95 5.89 -3.42
N PHE A 47 -6.59 4.78 -3.05
CA PHE A 47 -6.06 3.45 -3.33
C PHE A 47 -5.82 3.27 -4.84
N THR A 48 -6.80 3.63 -5.66
CA THR A 48 -6.70 3.50 -7.12
C THR A 48 -5.54 4.33 -7.69
N GLU A 49 -5.42 5.58 -7.26
CA GLU A 49 -4.32 6.44 -7.69
C GLU A 49 -2.98 5.88 -7.27
N SER A 50 -2.89 5.40 -6.03
CA SER A 50 -1.67 4.83 -5.48
C SER A 50 -1.25 3.58 -6.25
N HIS A 51 -2.21 2.76 -6.63
CA HIS A 51 -1.95 1.57 -7.43
C HIS A 51 -1.38 1.93 -8.80
N LYS A 52 -1.96 2.94 -9.46
CA LYS A 52 -1.45 3.42 -10.75
C LYS A 52 -0.02 3.92 -10.64
N ILE A 53 0.27 4.68 -9.58
CA ILE A 53 1.62 5.19 -9.34
C ILE A 53 2.60 4.03 -9.14
N ALA A 54 2.23 3.05 -8.33
CA ALA A 54 3.08 1.90 -8.05
C ALA A 54 3.33 1.08 -9.32
N MET A 55 2.31 0.89 -10.14
CA MET A 55 2.45 0.17 -11.41
C MET A 55 3.43 0.87 -12.34
N LYS A 56 3.41 2.20 -12.35
CA LYS A 56 4.34 2.98 -13.16
C LYS A 56 5.76 2.91 -12.67
N LYS A 57 5.94 2.98 -11.35
CA LYS A 57 7.28 3.04 -10.73
C LYS A 57 7.94 1.68 -10.61
N VAL A 58 7.17 0.68 -10.25
CA VAL A 58 7.68 -0.65 -9.90
C VAL A 58 7.30 -1.69 -10.94
N GLY A 59 6.14 -1.54 -11.55
CA GLY A 59 5.61 -2.46 -12.55
C GLY A 59 4.92 -3.69 -11.98
N LYS A 60 5.07 -3.93 -10.69
CA LYS A 60 4.48 -5.13 -10.06
C LYS A 60 4.04 -4.85 -8.64
#